data_b9f9ad36002131b00264bcd67beafcf5
#
_entry.id   b9f9ad36002131b00264bcd67beafcf5
#
_cell.length_a   1.000
_cell.length_b   1.000
_cell.length_c   1.000
_cell.angle_alpha   90.00
_cell.angle_beta   90.00
_cell.angle_gamma   90.00
#
_symmetry.space_group_name_H-M   'P 1'
#
loop_
_entity.id
_entity.type
_entity.pdbx_description
1 polymer ?
#
loop_
_entity_poly.entity_id
_entity_poly.type
_entity_poly.pdbx_seq_one_letter_code
_entity_poly.pdbx_strand_id
1 'polypeptide(L)'
;MNIKDAKNEIIHTLAAYLKKDGNGVYTYPLVRQRPILLIGPPGIGKTAIMEQAAAECGVGLVAYTITHHTRQSAIGLPEIVKRNYGGKGMMVTDYTMSEIVASVYDCMENTEKRKGFLRAEKTRCQQANVA
;
A
#
# COMPACT_ATOMS: atom_id res chain seq x y z
N MET A 1 15.16 -3.09 -22.47
CA MET A 1 13.93 -2.39 -22.02
C MET A 1 14.34 -1.00 -21.58
N ASN A 2 13.70 0.02 -22.10
CA ASN A 2 13.93 1.42 -21.71
C ASN A 2 13.18 1.69 -20.37
N ILE A 3 13.65 2.67 -19.60
CA ILE A 3 13.03 3.04 -18.32
C ILE A 3 11.57 3.51 -18.48
N LYS A 4 11.24 4.14 -19.61
CA LYS A 4 9.87 4.52 -19.97
C LYS A 4 8.99 3.30 -20.18
N ASP A 5 9.51 2.28 -20.85
CA ASP A 5 8.77 1.04 -21.10
C ASP A 5 8.53 0.30 -19.79
N ALA A 6 9.52 0.27 -18.90
CA ALA A 6 9.38 -0.30 -17.56
C ALA A 6 8.31 0.42 -16.74
N LYS A 7 8.27 1.75 -16.77
CA LYS A 7 7.24 2.55 -16.12
C LYS A 7 5.85 2.23 -16.67
N ASN A 8 5.69 2.19 -17.98
CA ASN A 8 4.41 1.88 -18.63
C ASN A 8 3.92 0.47 -18.25
N GLU A 9 4.82 -0.50 -18.19
CA GLU A 9 4.49 -1.87 -17.78
C GLU A 9 3.99 -1.93 -16.34
N ILE A 10 4.62 -1.17 -15.43
CA ILE A 10 4.17 -1.04 -14.04
C ILE A 10 2.77 -0.44 -13.99
N ILE A 11 2.51 0.64 -14.72
CA ILE A 11 1.20 1.30 -14.77
C ILE A 11 0.12 0.36 -15.32
N HIS A 12 0.40 -0.36 -16.40
CA HIS A 12 -0.52 -1.33 -16.98
C HIS A 12 -0.82 -2.48 -16.01
N THR A 13 0.19 -2.98 -15.31
CA THR A 13 0.03 -4.03 -14.29
C THR A 13 -0.82 -3.54 -13.11
N LEU A 14 -0.56 -2.35 -12.61
CA LEU A 14 -1.36 -1.75 -11.53
C LEU A 14 -2.81 -1.53 -11.97
N ALA A 15 -3.03 -1.00 -13.17
CA ALA A 15 -4.37 -0.79 -13.72
C ALA A 15 -5.15 -2.11 -13.86
N ALA A 16 -4.48 -3.17 -14.31
CA ALA A 16 -5.08 -4.51 -14.42
C ALA A 16 -5.44 -5.10 -13.06
N TYR A 17 -4.55 -4.96 -12.06
CA TYR A 17 -4.75 -5.52 -10.72
C TYR A 17 -5.78 -4.76 -9.88
N LEU A 18 -5.91 -3.45 -10.11
CA LEU A 18 -6.86 -2.60 -9.38
C LEU A 18 -8.24 -2.53 -10.04
N LYS A 19 -8.40 -3.11 -11.24
CA LYS A 19 -9.67 -3.15 -11.95
C LYS A 19 -10.71 -3.95 -11.15
N LYS A 20 -11.86 -3.33 -10.90
CA LYS A 20 -13.00 -3.96 -10.21
C LYS A 20 -14.18 -4.12 -11.16
N ASP A 21 -14.97 -5.16 -10.94
CA ASP A 21 -16.24 -5.37 -11.60
C ASP A 21 -17.31 -4.41 -11.07
N GLY A 22 -18.47 -4.37 -11.72
CA GLY A 22 -19.62 -3.60 -11.27
C GLY A 22 -20.08 -3.91 -9.84
N ASN A 23 -19.73 -5.06 -9.31
CA ASN A 23 -20.02 -5.50 -7.93
C ASN A 23 -18.93 -5.12 -6.92
N GLY A 24 -17.88 -4.39 -7.35
CA GLY A 24 -16.76 -4.00 -6.48
C GLY A 24 -15.71 -5.08 -6.22
N VAL A 25 -15.83 -6.24 -6.86
CA VAL A 25 -14.86 -7.34 -6.76
C VAL A 25 -13.72 -7.15 -7.75
N TYR A 26 -12.50 -7.46 -7.33
CA TYR A 26 -11.35 -7.39 -8.22
C TYR A 26 -11.49 -8.39 -9.38
N THR A 27 -11.40 -7.90 -10.61
CA THR A 27 -11.45 -8.74 -11.83
C THR A 27 -10.31 -9.75 -11.84
N TYR A 28 -9.13 -9.35 -11.30
CA TYR A 28 -8.00 -10.24 -11.13
C TYR A 28 -7.83 -10.58 -9.64
N PRO A 29 -8.06 -11.84 -9.23
CA PRO A 29 -8.01 -12.23 -7.82
C PRO A 29 -6.67 -11.93 -7.17
N LEU A 30 -6.68 -11.42 -5.93
CA LEU A 30 -5.47 -11.07 -5.18
C LEU A 30 -4.46 -12.22 -5.11
N VAL A 31 -4.94 -13.47 -4.97
CA VAL A 31 -4.10 -14.67 -4.90
C VAL A 31 -3.30 -14.91 -6.20
N ARG A 32 -3.78 -14.40 -7.33
CA ARG A 32 -3.12 -14.54 -8.64
C ARG A 32 -2.27 -13.34 -9.03
N GLN A 33 -2.30 -12.27 -8.25
CA GLN A 33 -1.44 -11.12 -8.49
C GLN A 33 0.01 -11.47 -8.19
N ARG A 34 0.90 -11.19 -9.13
CA ARG A 34 2.32 -11.51 -9.03
C ARG A 34 3.11 -10.25 -8.69
N PRO A 35 4.15 -10.36 -7.85
CA PRO A 35 5.05 -9.24 -7.59
C PRO A 35 5.85 -8.88 -8.84
N ILE A 36 6.17 -7.60 -8.98
CA ILE A 36 7.05 -7.08 -10.03
C ILE A 36 8.47 -7.04 -9.47
N LEU A 37 9.42 -7.61 -10.20
CA LEU A 37 10.84 -7.58 -9.86
C LEU A 37 11.59 -6.69 -10.85
N LEU A 38 12.18 -5.60 -10.36
CA LEU A 38 13.02 -4.69 -11.15
C LEU A 38 14.50 -4.97 -10.88
N ILE A 39 15.20 -5.47 -11.89
CA ILE A 39 16.63 -5.75 -11.84
C ILE A 39 17.37 -4.76 -12.75
N GLY A 40 18.42 -4.15 -12.22
CA GLY A 40 19.26 -3.22 -12.98
C GLY A 40 20.31 -2.57 -12.10
N PRO A 41 21.31 -1.89 -12.70
CA PRO A 41 22.36 -1.21 -11.96
C PRO A 41 21.80 -0.14 -11.01
N PRO A 42 22.54 0.22 -9.97
CA PRO A 42 22.15 1.30 -9.08
C PRO A 42 22.10 2.65 -9.83
N GLY A 43 21.22 3.55 -9.39
CA GLY A 43 21.16 4.92 -9.91
C GLY A 43 20.38 5.13 -11.21
N ILE A 44 19.81 4.09 -11.83
CA ILE A 44 19.02 4.23 -13.07
C ILE A 44 17.57 4.72 -12.85
N GLY A 45 17.17 4.98 -11.62
CA GLY A 45 15.84 5.51 -11.31
C GLY A 45 14.75 4.47 -11.04
N LYS A 46 15.10 3.22 -10.64
CA LYS A 46 14.12 2.17 -10.32
C LYS A 46 13.09 2.61 -9.28
N THR A 47 13.53 3.26 -8.21
CA THR A 47 12.64 3.78 -7.16
C THR A 47 11.79 4.94 -7.68
N ALA A 48 12.39 5.85 -8.44
CA ALA A 48 11.70 7.01 -8.99
C ALA A 48 10.54 6.63 -9.91
N ILE A 49 10.69 5.59 -10.75
CA ILE A 49 9.58 5.14 -11.61
C ILE A 49 8.45 4.50 -10.81
N MET A 50 8.73 3.85 -9.68
CA MET A 50 7.70 3.32 -8.78
C MET A 50 6.90 4.44 -8.13
N GLU A 51 7.59 5.50 -7.65
CA GLU A 51 6.95 6.69 -7.09
C GLU A 51 6.07 7.40 -8.12
N GLN A 52 6.58 7.59 -9.33
CA GLN A 52 5.82 8.21 -10.42
C GLN A 52 4.61 7.36 -10.82
N ALA A 53 4.76 6.06 -10.96
CA ALA A 53 3.66 5.16 -11.30
C ALA A 53 2.57 5.17 -10.22
N ALA A 54 2.97 5.14 -8.94
CA ALA A 54 2.04 5.24 -7.82
C ALA A 54 1.26 6.56 -7.82
N ALA A 55 1.94 7.68 -8.07
CA ALA A 55 1.33 9.00 -8.15
C ALA A 55 0.34 9.10 -9.33
N GLU A 56 0.70 8.59 -10.51
CA GLU A 56 -0.16 8.58 -11.68
C GLU A 56 -1.40 7.68 -11.52
N CYS A 57 -1.23 6.54 -10.86
CA CYS A 57 -2.35 5.63 -10.56
C CYS A 57 -3.17 6.06 -9.34
N GLY A 58 -2.74 7.08 -8.59
CA GLY A 58 -3.41 7.55 -7.38
C GLY A 58 -3.43 6.52 -6.24
N VAL A 59 -2.39 5.67 -6.16
CA VAL A 59 -2.22 4.67 -5.10
C VAL A 59 -1.15 5.09 -4.11
N GLY A 60 -1.29 4.64 -2.86
CA GLY A 60 -0.27 4.84 -1.83
C GLY A 60 0.95 3.98 -2.12
N LEU A 61 2.14 4.49 -1.81
CA LEU A 61 3.39 3.77 -1.91
C LEU A 61 4.10 3.77 -0.55
N VAL A 62 4.44 2.58 -0.08
CA VAL A 62 5.30 2.40 1.09
C VAL A 62 6.63 1.83 0.62
N ALA A 63 7.71 2.60 0.80
CA ALA A 63 9.06 2.16 0.48
C ALA A 63 9.68 1.49 1.72
N TYR A 64 10.21 0.29 1.54
CA TYR A 64 10.82 -0.47 2.62
C TYR A 64 12.16 -1.07 2.18
N THR A 65 13.21 -0.81 2.97
CA THR A 65 14.56 -1.31 2.69
C THR A 65 14.88 -2.49 3.61
N ILE A 66 15.04 -3.68 3.06
CA ILE A 66 15.22 -4.93 3.83
C ILE A 66 16.60 -5.01 4.51
N THR A 67 17.61 -4.32 3.99
CA THR A 67 19.01 -4.45 4.43
C THR A 67 19.26 -4.08 5.90
N HIS A 68 18.43 -3.25 6.50
CA HIS A 68 18.56 -2.78 7.89
C HIS A 68 17.49 -3.35 8.83
N HIS A 69 16.61 -4.20 8.33
CA HIS A 69 15.51 -4.72 9.11
C HIS A 69 15.77 -6.14 9.61
N THR A 70 15.46 -6.33 10.89
CA THR A 70 15.50 -7.64 11.54
C THR A 70 14.20 -8.42 11.28
N ARG A 71 14.21 -9.71 11.56
CA ARG A 71 12.99 -10.52 11.56
C ARG A 71 11.87 -9.91 12.40
N GLN A 72 12.22 -9.29 13.52
CA GLN A 72 11.27 -8.68 14.45
C GLN A 72 10.54 -7.48 13.86
N SER A 73 11.20 -6.62 13.09
CA SER A 73 10.54 -5.50 12.42
C SER A 73 9.58 -5.94 11.31
N ALA A 74 9.81 -7.10 10.71
CA ALA A 74 8.94 -7.64 9.67
C ALA A 74 7.71 -8.39 10.20
N ILE A 75 7.87 -9.13 11.31
CA ILE A 75 6.84 -10.00 11.88
C ILE A 75 6.15 -9.36 13.09
N GLY A 76 6.86 -8.51 13.82
CA GLY A 76 6.47 -7.98 15.12
C GLY A 76 7.19 -8.70 16.27
N LEU A 77 7.04 -8.18 17.48
CA LEU A 77 7.59 -8.75 18.69
C LEU A 77 6.58 -9.71 19.34
N PRO A 78 7.03 -10.88 19.82
CA PRO A 78 6.15 -11.75 20.59
C PRO A 78 5.81 -11.12 21.94
N GLU A 79 4.53 -11.08 22.26
CA GLU A 79 3.98 -10.59 23.52
C GLU A 79 3.11 -11.68 24.15
N ILE A 80 3.20 -11.81 25.48
CA ILE A 80 2.40 -12.78 26.21
C ILE A 80 1.12 -12.09 26.67
N VAL A 81 -0.02 -12.52 26.12
CA VAL A 81 -1.33 -12.00 26.46
C VAL A 81 -2.21 -13.08 27.10
N LYS A 82 -3.06 -12.67 28.05
CA LYS A 82 -4.02 -13.57 28.67
C LYS A 82 -5.31 -13.59 27.85
N ARG A 83 -5.68 -14.76 27.35
CA ARG A 83 -6.94 -14.97 26.65
C ARG A 83 -7.81 -15.98 27.39
N ASN A 84 -9.13 -15.79 27.35
CA ASN A 84 -10.09 -16.71 27.96
C ASN A 84 -10.63 -17.68 26.90
N TYR A 85 -10.43 -18.96 27.15
CA TYR A 85 -10.98 -20.05 26.34
C TYR A 85 -11.85 -20.93 27.23
N GLY A 86 -13.15 -20.98 26.94
CA GLY A 86 -14.09 -21.81 27.69
C GLY A 86 -14.14 -21.50 29.22
N GLY A 87 -13.98 -20.24 29.60
CA GLY A 87 -13.97 -19.82 31.00
C GLY A 87 -12.63 -19.99 31.75
N LYS A 88 -11.61 -20.54 31.10
CA LYS A 88 -10.25 -20.64 31.63
C LYS A 88 -9.31 -19.60 31.01
N GLY A 89 -8.66 -18.81 31.85
CA GLY A 89 -7.63 -17.88 31.40
C GLY A 89 -6.35 -18.64 31.05
N MET A 90 -5.92 -18.58 29.78
CA MET A 90 -4.67 -19.15 29.30
C MET A 90 -3.74 -18.04 28.82
N MET A 91 -2.43 -18.24 29.03
CA MET A 91 -1.39 -17.36 28.50
C MET A 91 -1.10 -17.81 27.07
N VAL A 92 -1.21 -16.89 26.12
CA VAL A 92 -0.98 -17.13 24.69
C VAL A 92 0.06 -16.17 24.19
N THR A 93 0.95 -16.63 23.32
CA THR A 93 1.87 -15.72 22.62
C THR A 93 1.13 -15.09 21.43
N ASP A 94 1.06 -13.78 21.45
CA ASP A 94 0.59 -12.96 20.32
C ASP A 94 1.75 -12.15 19.76
N TYR A 95 1.58 -11.55 18.59
CA TYR A 95 2.61 -10.70 18.00
C TYR A 95 2.11 -9.27 17.91
N THR A 96 2.97 -8.31 18.27
CA THR A 96 2.69 -6.90 18.02
C THR A 96 2.64 -6.64 16.52
N MET A 97 1.93 -5.57 16.12
CA MET A 97 1.90 -5.16 14.71
C MET A 97 3.31 -4.84 14.22
N SER A 98 3.69 -5.36 13.06
CA SER A 98 4.99 -5.07 12.45
C SER A 98 5.03 -3.63 11.94
N GLU A 99 6.23 -3.05 11.90
CA GLU A 99 6.47 -1.70 11.37
C GLU A 99 6.01 -1.56 9.92
N ILE A 100 6.18 -2.60 9.10
CA ILE A 100 5.72 -2.60 7.70
C ILE A 100 4.21 -2.46 7.63
N VAL A 101 3.47 -3.24 8.41
CA VAL A 101 2.01 -3.20 8.44
C VAL A 101 1.53 -1.86 8.98
N ALA A 102 2.14 -1.33 10.03
CA ALA A 102 1.83 -0.01 10.56
C ALA A 102 2.03 1.09 9.51
N SER A 103 3.13 1.07 8.76
CA SER A 103 3.41 2.02 7.68
C SER A 103 2.38 1.95 6.55
N VAL A 104 1.83 0.78 6.25
CA VAL A 104 0.73 0.63 5.29
C VAL A 104 -0.55 1.29 5.80
N TYR A 105 -0.91 1.08 7.07
CA TYR A 105 -2.09 1.74 7.67
C TYR A 105 -1.93 3.26 7.68
N ASP A 106 -0.77 3.79 8.07
CA ASP A 106 -0.49 5.23 8.04
C ASP A 106 -0.61 5.81 6.63
N CYS A 107 -0.13 5.08 5.63
CA CYS A 107 -0.24 5.47 4.23
C CYS A 107 -1.71 5.50 3.77
N MET A 108 -2.52 4.53 4.19
CA MET A 108 -3.95 4.47 3.89
C MET A 108 -4.69 5.65 4.51
N GLU A 109 -4.48 5.95 5.79
CA GLU A 109 -5.07 7.10 6.47
C GLU A 109 -4.72 8.44 5.80
N ASN A 110 -3.45 8.62 5.44
CA ASN A 110 -2.99 9.83 4.76
C ASN A 110 -3.62 9.98 3.37
N THR A 111 -3.84 8.86 2.67
CA THR A 111 -4.49 8.87 1.36
C THR A 111 -5.98 9.24 1.48
N GLU A 112 -6.67 8.74 2.49
CA GLU A 112 -8.06 9.10 2.78
C GLU A 112 -8.20 10.59 3.15
N LYS A 113 -7.31 11.10 4.01
CA LYS A 113 -7.26 12.53 4.36
C LYS A 113 -7.03 13.42 3.14
N ARG A 114 -6.11 13.04 2.23
CA ARG A 114 -5.89 13.74 0.95
C ARG A 114 -7.10 13.74 0.05
N LYS A 115 -7.76 12.60 -0.11
CA LYS A 115 -9.01 12.50 -0.91
C LYS A 115 -10.12 13.36 -0.32
N GLY A 116 -10.28 13.37 1.00
CA GLY A 116 -11.22 14.22 1.71
C GLY A 116 -10.97 15.71 1.47
N PHE A 117 -9.69 16.14 1.56
CA PHE A 117 -9.29 17.51 1.31
C PHE A 117 -9.57 17.96 -0.13
N LEU A 118 -9.19 17.17 -1.13
CA LEU A 118 -9.42 17.45 -2.55
C LEU A 118 -10.91 17.49 -2.88
N ARG A 119 -11.73 16.67 -2.23
CA ARG A 119 -13.19 16.68 -2.39
C ARG A 119 -13.81 17.95 -1.82
N ALA A 120 -13.33 18.41 -0.65
CA ALA A 120 -13.78 19.65 -0.02
C ALA A 120 -13.38 20.90 -0.86
N GLU A 121 -12.18 20.93 -1.43
CA GLU A 121 -11.74 21.99 -2.34
C GLU A 121 -12.59 22.05 -3.61
N LYS A 122 -12.88 20.90 -4.22
CA LYS A 122 -13.70 20.80 -5.43
C LYS A 122 -15.13 21.31 -5.18
N THR A 123 -15.68 21.01 -4.02
CA THR A 123 -17.01 21.51 -3.61
C THR A 123 -16.99 23.03 -3.37
N ARG A 124 -15.94 23.56 -2.75
CA ARG A 124 -15.75 25.00 -2.55
C ARG A 124 -15.65 25.77 -3.88
N CYS A 125 -14.86 25.25 -4.84
CA CYS A 125 -14.72 25.86 -6.15
C CYS A 125 -16.03 25.85 -6.94
N GLN A 126 -16.84 24.79 -6.81
CA GLN A 126 -18.16 24.73 -7.45
C GLN A 126 -19.14 25.72 -6.85
N GLN A 127 -19.13 25.92 -5.54
CA GLN A 127 -19.98 26.90 -4.85
C GLN A 127 -19.57 28.36 -5.17
N ALA A 128 -18.28 28.64 -5.36
CA ALA A 128 -17.78 29.96 -5.74
C ALA A 128 -18.14 30.34 -7.18
N ASN A 129 -18.30 29.36 -8.08
CA ASN A 129 -18.67 29.61 -9.49
C ASN A 129 -20.20 29.74 -9.72
N VAL A 130 -21.04 29.53 -8.71
CA VAL A 130 -22.51 29.66 -8.77
C VAL A 130 -23.00 31.00 -8.19
N ALA A 131 -22.11 31.75 -7.57
CA ALA A 131 -22.33 33.12 -7.11
C ALA A 131 -21.78 34.12 -8.13
#